data_d4fc9af201cc41214b177e012305b4f7
#
_entry.id   d4fc9af201cc41214b177e012305b4f7
#
_cell.length_a   1.000
_cell.length_b   1.000
_cell.length_c   1.000
_cell.angle_alpha   90.00
_cell.angle_beta   90.00
_cell.angle_gamma   90.00
#
_symmetry.space_group_name_H-M   'P 1'
#
loop_
_entity.id
_entity.type
_entity.pdbx_description
1 polymer ?
#
loop_
_entity_poly.entity_id
_entity_poly.type
_entity_poly.pdbx_seq_one_letter_code
_entity_poly.pdbx_strand_id
1 'polypeptide(L)'
;ILAVLIAFGAAKLRFEDRLGRDMVGEKLIQPPLKEGTSLRLGQTGAAVALGGLRSLVAAAWNLRAFVHFENLDWIKLEESYETITSLQPQTTQYWDTGAWHLHTNASVYYNENKDLPPFRRKSQRQLYIKKGSDLLEEGVRQNPDNWRLHHALARLWSDRHKVPDLPRALRHYQDTLACDTVPNFKRSQLERFTFYTMCKIPEKHVEALELGRKLFYDTDKNHTPNLVCCLFALQNELKTPVSARIPDDRLFPNKKSQLAWLKNYWNHRGEEYPMTGVRAKIDALEQSRSH
;
A
#
# COMPACT_ATOMS: atom_id res chain seq x y z
N ILE A 1 -43.13 -38.49 -13.15
CA ILE A 1 -42.14 -37.94 -14.11
C ILE A 1 -41.77 -36.51 -13.73
N LEU A 2 -42.72 -35.58 -13.57
CA LEU A 2 -42.43 -34.17 -13.23
C LEU A 2 -41.64 -34.01 -11.92
N ALA A 3 -42.00 -34.70 -10.86
CA ALA A 3 -41.29 -34.72 -9.58
C ALA A 3 -39.83 -35.21 -9.71
N VAL A 4 -39.57 -36.20 -10.53
CA VAL A 4 -38.22 -36.71 -10.81
C VAL A 4 -37.38 -35.67 -11.57
N LEU A 5 -37.96 -34.99 -12.54
CA LEU A 5 -37.29 -33.93 -13.29
C LEU A 5 -36.97 -32.72 -12.40
N ILE A 6 -37.88 -32.34 -11.49
CA ILE A 6 -37.64 -31.26 -10.54
C ILE A 6 -36.53 -31.65 -9.53
N ALA A 7 -36.57 -32.86 -8.98
CA ALA A 7 -35.55 -33.35 -8.07
C ALA A 7 -34.16 -33.45 -8.74
N PHE A 8 -34.11 -33.92 -9.99
CA PHE A 8 -32.88 -33.94 -10.79
C PHE A 8 -32.35 -32.54 -11.08
N GLY A 9 -33.22 -31.62 -11.46
CA GLY A 9 -32.87 -30.21 -11.67
C GLY A 9 -32.31 -29.54 -10.41
N ALA A 10 -32.94 -29.78 -9.26
CA ALA A 10 -32.48 -29.25 -7.99
C ALA A 10 -31.12 -29.82 -7.54
N ALA A 11 -30.91 -31.15 -7.76
CA ALA A 11 -29.64 -31.81 -7.47
C ALA A 11 -28.52 -31.31 -8.43
N LYS A 12 -28.83 -31.17 -9.72
CA LYS A 12 -27.92 -30.65 -10.72
C LYS A 12 -27.49 -29.22 -10.38
N LEU A 13 -28.42 -28.32 -10.04
CA LEU A 13 -28.10 -26.92 -9.65
C LEU A 13 -27.15 -26.89 -8.46
N ARG A 14 -27.38 -27.68 -7.41
CA ARG A 14 -26.46 -27.73 -6.25
C ARG A 14 -25.05 -28.23 -6.63
N PHE A 15 -24.98 -29.19 -7.52
CA PHE A 15 -23.68 -29.69 -7.99
C PHE A 15 -22.96 -28.65 -8.85
N GLU A 16 -23.67 -28.00 -9.77
CA GLU A 16 -23.13 -26.95 -10.62
C GLU A 16 -22.66 -25.74 -9.79
N ASP A 17 -23.44 -25.33 -8.78
CA ASP A 17 -23.05 -24.25 -7.86
C ASP A 17 -21.79 -24.60 -7.05
N ARG A 18 -21.67 -25.86 -6.60
CA ARG A 18 -20.48 -26.31 -5.88
C ARG A 18 -19.28 -26.33 -6.79
N LEU A 19 -19.41 -26.99 -7.94
CA LEU A 19 -18.34 -27.06 -8.95
C LEU A 19 -17.91 -25.66 -9.41
N GLY A 20 -18.85 -24.76 -9.64
CA GLY A 20 -18.58 -23.38 -10.00
C GLY A 20 -17.78 -22.64 -8.93
N ARG A 21 -18.13 -22.80 -7.65
CA ARG A 21 -17.36 -22.20 -6.53
C ARG A 21 -15.94 -22.77 -6.45
N ASP A 22 -15.81 -24.09 -6.58
CA ASP A 22 -14.51 -24.78 -6.54
C ASP A 22 -13.63 -24.29 -7.71
N MET A 23 -14.17 -24.21 -8.92
CA MET A 23 -13.46 -23.69 -10.09
C MET A 23 -13.05 -22.22 -9.97
N VAL A 24 -13.88 -21.39 -9.33
CA VAL A 24 -13.52 -20.00 -9.01
C VAL A 24 -12.41 -19.95 -7.96
N GLY A 25 -12.52 -20.78 -6.91
CA GLY A 25 -11.50 -20.90 -5.86
C GLY A 25 -10.14 -21.31 -6.40
N GLU A 26 -10.12 -22.28 -7.32
CA GLU A 26 -8.92 -22.74 -8.04
C GLU A 26 -8.48 -21.78 -9.17
N LYS A 27 -9.17 -20.65 -9.34
CA LYS A 27 -8.91 -19.65 -10.40
C LYS A 27 -9.00 -20.19 -11.83
N LEU A 28 -9.72 -21.27 -12.03
CA LEU A 28 -9.95 -21.89 -13.35
C LEU A 28 -10.98 -21.11 -14.18
N ILE A 29 -11.94 -20.49 -13.51
CA ILE A 29 -12.92 -19.58 -14.13
C ILE A 29 -13.00 -18.27 -13.35
N GLN A 30 -13.44 -17.24 -14.04
CA GLN A 30 -13.68 -15.92 -13.42
C GLN A 30 -14.92 -15.99 -12.53
N PRO A 31 -14.95 -15.27 -11.38
CA PRO A 31 -16.13 -15.16 -10.54
C PRO A 31 -17.30 -14.52 -11.31
N PRO A 32 -18.56 -14.72 -10.87
CA PRO A 32 -19.71 -14.05 -11.42
C PRO A 32 -19.51 -12.51 -11.43
N LEU A 33 -20.12 -11.83 -12.39
CA LEU A 33 -20.09 -10.37 -12.41
C LEU A 33 -20.76 -9.81 -11.15
N LYS A 34 -20.18 -8.74 -10.59
CA LYS A 34 -20.80 -8.02 -9.48
C LYS A 34 -22.18 -7.49 -9.89
N GLU A 35 -23.08 -7.43 -8.91
CA GLU A 35 -24.41 -6.86 -9.11
C GLU A 35 -24.33 -5.45 -9.70
N GLY A 36 -25.16 -5.17 -10.70
CA GLY A 36 -25.15 -3.90 -11.41
C GLY A 36 -24.11 -3.76 -12.53
N THR A 37 -23.07 -4.61 -12.62
CA THR A 37 -22.08 -4.51 -13.71
C THR A 37 -22.71 -4.73 -15.08
N SER A 38 -23.62 -5.67 -15.21
CA SER A 38 -24.36 -5.94 -16.46
C SER A 38 -25.16 -4.71 -16.95
N LEU A 39 -25.75 -3.95 -16.03
CA LEU A 39 -26.46 -2.71 -16.36
C LEU A 39 -25.50 -1.64 -16.89
N ARG A 40 -24.33 -1.49 -16.28
CA ARG A 40 -23.31 -0.51 -16.72
C ARG A 40 -22.74 -0.87 -18.09
N LEU A 41 -22.57 -2.15 -18.38
CA LEU A 41 -22.07 -2.64 -19.68
C LEU A 41 -23.08 -2.45 -20.82
N GLY A 42 -24.37 -2.39 -20.49
CA GLY A 42 -25.45 -2.51 -21.46
C GLY A 42 -25.61 -3.93 -22.00
N GLN A 43 -26.66 -4.18 -22.75
CA GLN A 43 -27.01 -5.54 -23.24
C GLN A 43 -25.89 -6.19 -24.06
N THR A 44 -25.36 -5.46 -25.05
CA THR A 44 -24.31 -5.97 -25.94
C THR A 44 -23.02 -6.27 -25.18
N GLY A 45 -22.56 -5.33 -24.33
CA GLY A 45 -21.35 -5.52 -23.54
C GLY A 45 -21.48 -6.68 -22.53
N ALA A 46 -22.66 -6.82 -21.91
CA ALA A 46 -22.93 -7.93 -21.01
C ALA A 46 -22.93 -9.28 -21.76
N ALA A 47 -23.55 -9.37 -22.93
CA ALA A 47 -23.55 -10.58 -23.75
C ALA A 47 -22.13 -10.97 -24.18
N VAL A 48 -21.31 -10.02 -24.62
CA VAL A 48 -19.91 -10.24 -24.99
C VAL A 48 -19.08 -10.69 -23.77
N ALA A 49 -19.26 -10.05 -22.63
CA ALA A 49 -18.56 -10.40 -21.40
C ALA A 49 -18.93 -11.81 -20.91
N LEU A 50 -20.21 -12.18 -20.94
CA LEU A 50 -20.69 -13.50 -20.57
C LEU A 50 -20.24 -14.58 -21.59
N GLY A 51 -20.05 -14.20 -22.86
CA GLY A 51 -19.50 -15.07 -23.91
C GLY A 51 -17.99 -15.36 -23.79
N GLY A 52 -17.36 -14.99 -22.69
CA GLY A 52 -15.92 -15.28 -22.42
C GLY A 52 -14.94 -14.20 -22.84
N LEU A 53 -15.42 -13.06 -23.39
CA LEU A 53 -14.58 -11.95 -23.85
C LEU A 53 -14.43 -10.83 -22.80
N ARG A 54 -14.44 -11.18 -21.51
CA ARG A 54 -14.34 -10.19 -20.40
C ARG A 54 -13.10 -9.32 -20.49
N SER A 55 -11.96 -9.88 -20.90
CA SER A 55 -10.72 -9.12 -21.05
C SER A 55 -10.81 -8.05 -22.14
N LEU A 56 -11.47 -8.37 -23.25
CA LEU A 56 -11.69 -7.38 -24.33
C LEU A 56 -12.60 -6.24 -23.87
N VAL A 57 -13.68 -6.58 -23.17
CA VAL A 57 -14.60 -5.56 -22.61
C VAL A 57 -13.88 -4.72 -21.57
N ALA A 58 -13.08 -5.33 -20.67
CA ALA A 58 -12.28 -4.61 -19.68
C ALA A 58 -11.28 -3.66 -20.34
N ALA A 59 -10.62 -4.08 -21.42
CA ALA A 59 -9.68 -3.24 -22.17
C ALA A 59 -10.40 -2.03 -22.80
N ALA A 60 -11.56 -2.21 -23.39
CA ALA A 60 -12.36 -1.12 -23.93
C ALA A 60 -12.80 -0.13 -22.85
N TRP A 61 -13.21 -0.64 -21.67
CA TRP A 61 -13.54 0.20 -20.52
C TRP A 61 -12.32 0.92 -19.94
N ASN A 62 -11.15 0.33 -19.99
CA ASN A 62 -9.92 1.00 -19.56
C ASN A 62 -9.56 2.18 -20.48
N LEU A 63 -9.75 2.05 -21.78
CA LEU A 63 -9.62 3.18 -22.72
C LEU A 63 -10.65 4.29 -22.42
N ARG A 64 -11.89 3.91 -22.09
CA ARG A 64 -12.91 4.87 -21.68
C ARG A 64 -12.57 5.56 -20.35
N ALA A 65 -12.01 4.82 -19.39
CA ALA A 65 -11.53 5.37 -18.12
C ALA A 65 -10.46 6.45 -18.36
N PHE A 66 -9.57 6.25 -19.33
CA PHE A 66 -8.58 7.26 -19.72
C PHE A 66 -9.23 8.56 -20.21
N VAL A 67 -10.28 8.46 -21.05
CA VAL A 67 -11.04 9.64 -21.49
C VAL A 67 -11.71 10.37 -20.32
N HIS A 68 -12.25 9.63 -19.33
CA HIS A 68 -12.82 10.24 -18.14
C HIS A 68 -11.74 10.92 -17.28
N PHE A 69 -10.55 10.35 -17.20
CA PHE A 69 -9.40 10.96 -16.53
C PHE A 69 -8.99 12.28 -17.20
N GLU A 70 -8.87 12.32 -18.52
CA GLU A 70 -8.53 13.54 -19.27
C GLU A 70 -9.58 14.65 -19.09
N ASN A 71 -10.86 14.26 -19.00
CA ASN A 71 -11.97 15.18 -18.78
C ASN A 71 -12.18 15.53 -17.29
N LEU A 72 -11.33 15.02 -16.38
CA LEU A 72 -11.46 15.21 -14.91
C LEU A 72 -12.81 14.76 -14.34
N ASP A 73 -13.48 13.81 -15.02
CA ASP A 73 -14.76 13.22 -14.61
C ASP A 73 -14.52 12.05 -13.64
N TRP A 74 -14.21 12.41 -12.39
CA TRP A 74 -13.81 11.47 -11.37
C TRP A 74 -14.89 10.45 -10.99
N ILE A 75 -16.16 10.81 -11.14
CA ILE A 75 -17.28 9.91 -10.86
C ILE A 75 -17.34 8.81 -11.91
N LYS A 76 -17.29 9.15 -13.19
CA LYS A 76 -17.29 8.15 -14.26
C LYS A 76 -15.99 7.35 -14.33
N LEU A 77 -14.87 7.96 -13.91
CA LEU A 77 -13.60 7.24 -13.77
C LEU A 77 -13.71 6.13 -12.71
N GLU A 78 -14.27 6.44 -11.54
CA GLU A 78 -14.52 5.47 -10.45
C GLU A 78 -15.43 4.33 -10.96
N GLU A 79 -16.58 4.67 -11.53
CA GLU A 79 -17.52 3.68 -12.12
C GLU A 79 -16.85 2.79 -13.16
N SER A 80 -15.94 3.37 -13.96
CA SER A 80 -15.19 2.61 -14.96
C SER A 80 -14.27 1.59 -14.30
N TYR A 81 -13.51 1.97 -13.25
CA TYR A 81 -12.63 1.03 -12.56
C TYR A 81 -13.38 -0.01 -11.74
N GLU A 82 -14.53 0.31 -11.15
CA GLU A 82 -15.41 -0.68 -10.56
C GLU A 82 -15.87 -1.73 -11.58
N THR A 83 -16.21 -1.28 -12.79
CA THR A 83 -16.61 -2.17 -13.89
C THR A 83 -15.44 -3.03 -14.36
N ILE A 84 -14.27 -2.43 -14.61
CA ILE A 84 -13.04 -3.11 -15.05
C ILE A 84 -12.62 -4.18 -14.05
N THR A 85 -12.58 -3.84 -12.77
CA THR A 85 -12.18 -4.78 -11.71
C THR A 85 -13.20 -5.90 -11.48
N SER A 86 -14.48 -5.64 -11.72
CA SER A 86 -15.51 -6.67 -11.72
C SER A 86 -15.37 -7.64 -12.90
N LEU A 87 -14.95 -7.15 -14.07
CA LEU A 87 -14.70 -7.99 -15.24
C LEU A 87 -13.43 -8.82 -15.11
N GLN A 88 -12.38 -8.24 -14.51
CA GLN A 88 -11.05 -8.81 -14.40
C GLN A 88 -10.50 -8.71 -12.95
N PRO A 89 -11.14 -9.40 -11.96
CA PRO A 89 -10.79 -9.24 -10.55
C PRO A 89 -9.39 -9.75 -10.20
N GLN A 90 -8.82 -10.64 -11.01
CA GLN A 90 -7.47 -11.16 -10.81
C GLN A 90 -6.37 -10.29 -11.46
N THR A 91 -6.74 -9.29 -12.25
CA THR A 91 -5.80 -8.34 -12.86
C THR A 91 -5.50 -7.22 -11.88
N THR A 92 -4.50 -7.45 -11.03
CA THR A 92 -4.15 -6.57 -9.90
C THR A 92 -3.77 -5.15 -10.31
N GLN A 93 -3.28 -4.98 -11.54
CA GLN A 93 -2.97 -3.67 -12.12
C GLN A 93 -4.19 -2.74 -12.17
N TYR A 94 -5.37 -3.24 -12.42
CA TYR A 94 -6.58 -2.42 -12.49
C TYR A 94 -6.99 -1.89 -11.11
N TRP A 95 -6.81 -2.70 -10.06
CA TRP A 95 -7.03 -2.27 -8.68
C TRP A 95 -6.06 -1.15 -8.27
N ASP A 96 -4.77 -1.35 -8.54
CA ASP A 96 -3.72 -0.38 -8.18
C ASP A 96 -3.89 0.93 -8.95
N THR A 97 -4.07 0.88 -10.28
CA THR A 97 -4.23 2.06 -11.12
C THR A 97 -5.51 2.83 -10.78
N GLY A 98 -6.65 2.14 -10.65
CA GLY A 98 -7.92 2.78 -10.30
C GLY A 98 -7.84 3.46 -8.93
N ALA A 99 -7.30 2.77 -7.94
CA ALA A 99 -7.11 3.33 -6.62
C ALA A 99 -6.18 4.54 -6.63
N TRP A 100 -5.07 4.48 -7.37
CA TRP A 100 -4.12 5.59 -7.51
C TRP A 100 -4.79 6.83 -8.12
N HIS A 101 -5.63 6.65 -9.15
CA HIS A 101 -6.40 7.76 -9.70
C HIS A 101 -7.31 8.41 -8.65
N LEU A 102 -7.97 7.61 -7.82
CA LEU A 102 -8.87 8.12 -6.79
C LEU A 102 -8.11 8.81 -5.65
N HIS A 103 -7.25 8.04 -4.94
CA HIS A 103 -6.58 8.56 -3.74
C HIS A 103 -5.44 9.53 -4.02
N THR A 104 -5.00 9.69 -5.26
CA THR A 104 -3.96 10.66 -5.63
C THR A 104 -4.52 11.73 -6.54
N ASN A 105 -4.90 11.40 -7.78
CA ASN A 105 -5.26 12.42 -8.76
C ASN A 105 -6.55 13.16 -8.40
N ALA A 106 -7.64 12.44 -8.14
CA ALA A 106 -8.90 13.07 -7.76
C ALA A 106 -8.78 13.81 -6.41
N SER A 107 -8.10 13.22 -5.43
CA SER A 107 -7.90 13.86 -4.13
C SER A 107 -7.11 15.15 -4.21
N VAL A 108 -6.06 15.20 -5.06
CA VAL A 108 -5.27 16.43 -5.31
C VAL A 108 -6.08 17.44 -6.09
N TYR A 109 -6.78 17.01 -7.15
CA TYR A 109 -7.66 17.89 -7.93
C TYR A 109 -8.64 18.66 -7.04
N TYR A 110 -9.36 17.95 -6.16
CA TYR A 110 -10.30 18.61 -5.25
C TYR A 110 -9.61 19.45 -4.18
N ASN A 111 -8.45 19.05 -3.70
CA ASN A 111 -7.67 19.84 -2.71
C ASN A 111 -7.22 21.20 -3.28
N GLU A 112 -6.87 21.23 -4.56
CA GLU A 112 -6.33 22.41 -5.24
C GLU A 112 -7.41 23.26 -5.91
N ASN A 113 -8.63 22.76 -6.05
CA ASN A 113 -9.73 23.48 -6.72
C ASN A 113 -10.18 24.68 -5.90
N LYS A 114 -9.74 25.88 -6.33
CA LYS A 114 -10.03 27.15 -5.66
C LYS A 114 -11.49 27.60 -5.80
N ASP A 115 -12.25 27.05 -6.74
CA ASP A 115 -13.68 27.35 -6.92
C ASP A 115 -14.54 26.73 -5.81
N LEU A 116 -13.97 25.77 -5.06
CA LEU A 116 -14.66 25.16 -3.94
C LEU A 116 -14.28 25.81 -2.61
N PRO A 117 -15.22 26.00 -1.68
CA PRO A 117 -14.94 26.44 -0.33
C PRO A 117 -13.94 25.50 0.38
N PRO A 118 -13.10 25.99 1.31
CA PRO A 118 -12.05 25.19 1.97
C PRO A 118 -12.56 23.90 2.62
N PHE A 119 -13.72 23.94 3.26
CA PHE A 119 -14.32 22.73 3.88
C PHE A 119 -14.72 21.68 2.85
N ARG A 120 -15.23 22.13 1.69
CA ARG A 120 -15.60 21.24 0.57
C ARG A 120 -14.36 20.60 -0.05
N ARG A 121 -13.28 21.37 -0.23
CA ARG A 121 -12.00 20.85 -0.72
C ARG A 121 -11.48 19.75 0.19
N LYS A 122 -11.45 19.99 1.50
CA LYS A 122 -11.03 19.02 2.51
C LYS A 122 -11.90 17.77 2.50
N SER A 123 -13.22 17.93 2.48
CA SER A 123 -14.17 16.81 2.47
C SER A 123 -14.04 15.95 1.21
N GLN A 124 -13.99 16.57 0.02
CA GLN A 124 -13.82 15.83 -1.23
C GLN A 124 -12.47 15.11 -1.30
N ARG A 125 -11.40 15.77 -0.88
CA ARG A 125 -10.08 15.14 -0.78
C ARG A 125 -10.12 13.87 0.08
N GLN A 126 -10.70 13.95 1.27
CA GLN A 126 -10.81 12.80 2.17
C GLN A 126 -11.70 11.70 1.59
N LEU A 127 -12.79 12.07 0.93
CA LEU A 127 -13.70 11.12 0.27
C LEU A 127 -12.94 10.32 -0.80
N TYR A 128 -12.17 10.97 -1.67
CA TYR A 128 -11.46 10.28 -2.73
C TYR A 128 -10.26 9.46 -2.22
N ILE A 129 -9.60 9.89 -1.13
CA ILE A 129 -8.62 9.05 -0.45
C ILE A 129 -9.30 7.77 0.08
N LYS A 130 -10.46 7.91 0.72
CA LYS A 130 -11.23 6.75 1.20
C LYS A 130 -11.65 5.82 0.05
N LYS A 131 -12.22 6.34 -1.02
CA LYS A 131 -12.63 5.56 -2.19
C LYS A 131 -11.46 4.76 -2.79
N GLY A 132 -10.29 5.39 -2.91
CA GLY A 132 -9.09 4.70 -3.36
C GLY A 132 -8.62 3.61 -2.40
N SER A 133 -8.69 3.83 -1.08
CA SER A 133 -8.38 2.77 -0.11
C SER A 133 -9.38 1.62 -0.16
N ASP A 134 -10.68 1.92 -0.25
CA ASP A 134 -11.72 0.89 -0.33
C ASP A 134 -11.53 0.00 -1.58
N LEU A 135 -11.14 0.61 -2.70
CA LEU A 135 -10.86 -0.13 -3.94
C LEU A 135 -9.63 -1.05 -3.79
N LEU A 136 -8.55 -0.57 -3.14
CA LEU A 136 -7.38 -1.42 -2.87
C LEU A 136 -7.71 -2.56 -1.90
N GLU A 137 -8.51 -2.30 -0.87
CA GLU A 137 -8.93 -3.33 0.08
C GLU A 137 -9.76 -4.42 -0.58
N GLU A 138 -10.65 -4.03 -1.49
CA GLU A 138 -11.37 -5.02 -2.30
C GLU A 138 -10.40 -5.80 -3.19
N GLY A 139 -9.42 -5.12 -3.80
CA GLY A 139 -8.37 -5.75 -4.57
C GLY A 139 -7.58 -6.79 -3.77
N VAL A 140 -7.24 -6.50 -2.51
CA VAL A 140 -6.60 -7.44 -1.58
C VAL A 140 -7.53 -8.62 -1.27
N ARG A 141 -8.82 -8.38 -0.99
CA ARG A 141 -9.79 -9.47 -0.76
C ARG A 141 -9.89 -10.43 -1.94
N GLN A 142 -9.82 -9.91 -3.18
CA GLN A 142 -9.85 -10.71 -4.40
C GLN A 142 -8.51 -11.38 -4.73
N ASN A 143 -7.41 -10.85 -4.23
CA ASN A 143 -6.04 -11.30 -4.51
C ASN A 143 -5.18 -11.27 -3.23
N PRO A 144 -5.50 -12.11 -2.22
CA PRO A 144 -4.89 -12.01 -0.88
C PRO A 144 -3.37 -12.24 -0.88
N ASP A 145 -2.84 -13.04 -1.82
CA ASP A 145 -1.40 -13.31 -1.92
C ASP A 145 -0.63 -12.32 -2.81
N ASN A 146 -1.27 -11.23 -3.22
CA ASN A 146 -0.62 -10.24 -4.07
C ASN A 146 0.09 -9.17 -3.25
N TRP A 147 1.41 -9.30 -3.11
CA TRP A 147 2.24 -8.37 -2.35
C TRP A 147 2.14 -6.90 -2.81
N ARG A 148 1.86 -6.63 -4.10
CA ARG A 148 1.79 -5.25 -4.62
C ARG A 148 0.59 -4.50 -4.07
N LEU A 149 -0.56 -5.17 -3.94
CA LEU A 149 -1.77 -4.55 -3.39
C LEU A 149 -1.63 -4.28 -1.89
N HIS A 150 -1.08 -5.22 -1.11
CA HIS A 150 -0.73 -4.98 0.29
C HIS A 150 0.26 -3.82 0.42
N HIS A 151 1.31 -3.79 -0.39
CA HIS A 151 2.29 -2.70 -0.39
C HIS A 151 1.67 -1.35 -0.78
N ALA A 152 0.73 -1.31 -1.74
CA ALA A 152 0.01 -0.10 -2.11
C ALA A 152 -0.82 0.46 -0.94
N LEU A 153 -1.53 -0.40 -0.21
CA LEU A 153 -2.24 -0.03 1.02
C LEU A 153 -1.28 0.45 2.12
N ALA A 154 -0.17 -0.25 2.34
CA ALA A 154 0.84 0.15 3.32
C ALA A 154 1.37 1.57 3.03
N ARG A 155 1.67 1.85 1.77
CA ARG A 155 2.11 3.18 1.33
C ARG A 155 1.03 4.24 1.52
N LEU A 156 -0.21 3.93 1.18
CA LEU A 156 -1.33 4.85 1.35
C LEU A 156 -1.50 5.26 2.82
N TRP A 157 -1.51 4.28 3.73
CA TRP A 157 -1.70 4.53 5.17
C TRP A 157 -0.46 5.09 5.86
N SER A 158 0.74 5.00 5.27
CA SER A 158 1.96 5.63 5.79
C SER A 158 2.21 7.03 5.25
N ASP A 159 1.42 7.50 4.28
CA ASP A 159 1.62 8.80 3.63
C ASP A 159 1.11 9.94 4.53
N ARG A 160 2.03 10.74 5.08
CA ARG A 160 1.73 11.91 5.93
C ARG A 160 0.87 12.97 5.23
N HIS A 161 0.92 13.02 3.90
CA HIS A 161 0.14 13.97 3.11
C HIS A 161 -1.28 13.51 2.82
N LYS A 162 -1.68 12.34 3.30
CA LYS A 162 -3.05 11.81 3.16
C LYS A 162 -3.77 11.77 4.51
N VAL A 163 -4.21 10.60 4.92
CA VAL A 163 -4.82 10.35 6.23
C VAL A 163 -4.04 9.18 6.85
N PRO A 164 -2.87 9.46 7.49
CA PRO A 164 -2.00 8.39 7.96
C PRO A 164 -2.65 7.56 9.07
N ASP A 165 -2.48 6.24 8.94
CA ASP A 165 -2.80 5.23 9.95
C ASP A 165 -1.61 4.26 10.02
N LEU A 166 -0.63 4.61 10.87
CA LEU A 166 0.62 3.86 10.96
C LEU A 166 0.45 2.41 11.43
N PRO A 167 -0.41 2.09 12.41
CA PRO A 167 -0.69 0.70 12.78
C PRO A 167 -1.26 -0.12 11.62
N ARG A 168 -2.14 0.47 10.82
CA ARG A 168 -2.70 -0.17 9.63
C ARG A 168 -1.65 -0.32 8.53
N ALA A 169 -0.83 0.71 8.30
CA ALA A 169 0.30 0.64 7.37
C ALA A 169 1.28 -0.48 7.74
N LEU A 170 1.61 -0.61 9.03
CA LEU A 170 2.52 -1.64 9.52
C LEU A 170 1.97 -3.04 9.25
N ARG A 171 0.68 -3.29 9.51
CA ARG A 171 0.05 -4.59 9.18
C ARG A 171 0.20 -4.91 7.71
N HIS A 172 -0.15 -3.98 6.81
CA HIS A 172 -0.04 -4.22 5.38
C HIS A 172 1.40 -4.40 4.89
N TYR A 173 2.41 -3.77 5.53
CA TYR A 173 3.82 -4.09 5.25
C TYR A 173 4.19 -5.51 5.69
N GLN A 174 3.69 -5.96 6.85
CA GLN A 174 3.88 -7.33 7.33
C GLN A 174 3.20 -8.35 6.40
N ASP A 175 1.96 -8.10 6.01
CA ASP A 175 1.22 -8.91 5.03
C ASP A 175 1.96 -8.95 3.68
N THR A 176 2.53 -7.81 3.25
CA THR A 176 3.37 -7.77 2.04
C THR A 176 4.54 -8.74 2.13
N LEU A 177 5.24 -8.75 3.27
CA LEU A 177 6.39 -9.64 3.48
C LEU A 177 6.01 -11.11 3.66
N ALA A 178 4.78 -11.39 4.08
CA ALA A 178 4.22 -12.73 4.22
C ALA A 178 3.81 -13.36 2.87
N CYS A 179 3.58 -12.53 1.83
CA CYS A 179 3.25 -13.06 0.50
C CYS A 179 4.42 -13.83 -0.11
N ASP A 180 4.18 -15.04 -0.60
CA ASP A 180 5.19 -15.87 -1.30
C ASP A 180 5.64 -15.25 -2.63
N THR A 181 4.79 -14.41 -3.21
CA THR A 181 5.03 -13.74 -4.50
C THR A 181 6.00 -12.57 -4.43
N VAL A 182 6.53 -12.21 -3.24
CA VAL A 182 7.53 -11.15 -3.09
C VAL A 182 8.87 -11.58 -3.70
N PRO A 183 9.38 -10.87 -4.72
CA PRO A 183 10.70 -11.16 -5.27
C PRO A 183 11.80 -10.95 -4.23
N ASN A 184 12.78 -11.87 -4.17
CA ASN A 184 13.87 -11.82 -3.20
C ASN A 184 14.62 -10.48 -3.19
N PHE A 185 14.85 -9.88 -4.37
CA PHE A 185 15.53 -8.59 -4.49
C PHE A 185 14.71 -7.40 -3.92
N LYS A 186 13.40 -7.57 -3.69
CA LYS A 186 12.53 -6.55 -3.08
C LYS A 186 12.42 -6.69 -1.56
N ARG A 187 12.68 -7.87 -1.01
CA ARG A 187 12.43 -8.20 0.39
C ARG A 187 13.15 -7.26 1.35
N SER A 188 14.44 -7.03 1.15
CA SER A 188 15.22 -6.10 1.99
C SER A 188 14.71 -4.64 1.91
N GLN A 189 14.22 -4.20 0.75
CA GLN A 189 13.59 -2.88 0.63
C GLN A 189 12.27 -2.78 1.43
N LEU A 190 11.44 -3.82 1.38
CA LEU A 190 10.17 -3.89 2.10
C LEU A 190 10.40 -3.99 3.61
N GLU A 191 11.40 -4.76 4.06
CA GLU A 191 11.81 -4.80 5.48
C GLU A 191 12.25 -3.41 5.98
N ARG A 192 12.97 -2.62 5.17
CA ARG A 192 13.29 -1.22 5.52
C ARG A 192 12.05 -0.34 5.65
N PHE A 193 11.04 -0.49 4.78
CA PHE A 193 9.79 0.27 4.94
C PHE A 193 9.03 -0.14 6.21
N THR A 194 9.02 -1.43 6.53
CA THR A 194 8.48 -1.94 7.80
C THR A 194 9.20 -1.32 8.99
N PHE A 195 10.54 -1.34 8.98
CA PHE A 195 11.38 -0.70 9.98
C PHE A 195 11.07 0.78 10.16
N TYR A 196 11.02 1.55 9.06
CA TYR A 196 10.72 2.98 9.14
C TYR A 196 9.30 3.26 9.65
N THR A 197 8.34 2.39 9.35
CA THR A 197 6.99 2.53 9.90
C THR A 197 6.97 2.24 11.40
N MET A 198 7.68 1.20 11.85
CA MET A 198 7.84 0.89 13.28
C MET A 198 8.52 2.03 14.03
N CYS A 199 9.55 2.69 13.45
CA CYS A 199 10.22 3.84 14.06
C CYS A 199 9.27 5.02 14.34
N LYS A 200 8.15 5.10 13.64
CA LYS A 200 7.14 6.14 13.85
C LYS A 200 6.06 5.78 14.87
N ILE A 201 6.11 4.58 15.42
CA ILE A 201 5.13 4.06 16.39
C ILE A 201 5.89 3.81 17.69
N PRO A 202 5.76 4.67 18.72
CA PRO A 202 6.54 4.54 19.97
C PRO A 202 6.47 3.16 20.62
N GLU A 203 5.29 2.54 20.60
CA GLU A 203 5.06 1.21 21.16
C GLU A 203 5.81 0.09 20.42
N LYS A 204 6.35 0.41 19.21
CA LYS A 204 7.09 -0.51 18.35
C LYS A 204 8.60 -0.26 18.31
N HIS A 205 9.12 0.63 19.15
CA HIS A 205 10.53 0.99 19.12
C HIS A 205 11.47 -0.17 19.49
N VAL A 206 11.03 -1.10 20.35
CA VAL A 206 11.82 -2.29 20.69
C VAL A 206 11.96 -3.20 19.47
N GLU A 207 10.84 -3.55 18.84
CA GLU A 207 10.82 -4.39 17.63
C GLU A 207 11.52 -3.67 16.45
N ALA A 208 11.40 -2.34 16.38
CA ALA A 208 12.12 -1.53 15.39
C ALA A 208 13.64 -1.66 15.59
N LEU A 209 14.14 -1.57 16.82
CA LEU A 209 15.56 -1.73 17.10
C LEU A 209 16.07 -3.12 16.68
N GLU A 210 15.32 -4.17 16.97
CA GLU A 210 15.66 -5.55 16.59
C GLU A 210 15.72 -5.72 15.07
N LEU A 211 14.66 -5.28 14.36
CA LEU A 211 14.62 -5.34 12.90
C LEU A 211 15.73 -4.49 12.27
N GLY A 212 15.95 -3.28 12.78
CA GLY A 212 16.99 -2.38 12.30
C GLY A 212 18.40 -2.98 12.44
N ARG A 213 18.67 -3.66 13.56
CA ARG A 213 19.94 -4.39 13.76
C ARG A 213 20.10 -5.55 12.77
N LYS A 214 19.04 -6.36 12.60
CA LYS A 214 19.04 -7.41 11.59
C LYS A 214 19.40 -6.84 10.22
N LEU A 215 18.71 -5.79 9.78
CA LEU A 215 18.96 -5.13 8.50
C LEU A 215 20.37 -4.58 8.38
N PHE A 216 20.91 -4.00 9.45
CA PHE A 216 22.26 -3.44 9.47
C PHE A 216 23.32 -4.51 9.27
N TYR A 217 23.18 -5.68 9.90
CA TYR A 217 24.15 -6.78 9.80
C TYR A 217 23.95 -7.68 8.58
N ASP A 218 22.79 -7.60 7.90
CA ASP A 218 22.48 -8.41 6.72
C ASP A 218 23.32 -7.98 5.49
N THR A 219 23.38 -6.67 5.22
CA THR A 219 24.14 -6.14 4.09
C THR A 219 24.47 -4.65 4.22
N ASP A 220 25.66 -4.25 3.78
CA ASP A 220 26.07 -2.84 3.76
C ASP A 220 25.16 -1.95 2.90
N LYS A 221 24.42 -2.52 1.94
CA LYS A 221 23.41 -1.81 1.15
C LYS A 221 22.28 -1.24 2.01
N ASN A 222 22.10 -1.76 3.22
CA ASN A 222 21.13 -1.25 4.19
C ASN A 222 21.67 -0.07 5.03
N HIS A 223 22.96 0.25 4.98
CA HIS A 223 23.57 1.37 5.73
C HIS A 223 23.18 2.73 5.15
N THR A 224 21.87 2.92 4.94
CA THR A 224 21.35 4.21 4.48
C THR A 224 21.35 5.23 5.62
N PRO A 225 21.56 6.53 5.34
CA PRO A 225 21.56 7.58 6.37
C PRO A 225 20.35 7.52 7.31
N ASN A 226 19.15 7.26 6.76
CA ASN A 226 17.93 7.18 7.58
C ASN A 226 17.93 5.97 8.52
N LEU A 227 18.31 4.77 8.05
CA LEU A 227 18.36 3.58 8.90
C LEU A 227 19.36 3.76 10.04
N VAL A 228 20.55 4.25 9.71
CA VAL A 228 21.62 4.47 10.68
C VAL A 228 21.22 5.51 11.75
N CYS A 229 20.64 6.64 11.33
CA CYS A 229 20.19 7.65 12.28
C CYS A 229 19.01 7.17 13.15
N CYS A 230 18.08 6.38 12.60
CA CYS A 230 17.03 5.75 13.41
C CYS A 230 17.62 4.77 14.44
N LEU A 231 18.57 3.92 14.03
CA LEU A 231 19.24 3.01 14.97
C LEU A 231 19.97 3.77 16.07
N PHE A 232 20.72 4.82 15.73
CA PHE A 232 21.37 5.69 16.72
C PHE A 232 20.37 6.25 17.72
N ALA A 233 19.27 6.83 17.26
CA ALA A 233 18.26 7.44 18.12
C ALA A 233 17.52 6.39 18.98
N LEU A 234 17.14 5.26 18.40
CA LEU A 234 16.47 4.16 19.12
C LEU A 234 17.36 3.58 20.23
N GLN A 235 18.66 3.37 19.96
CA GLN A 235 19.60 2.88 20.99
C GLN A 235 19.71 3.84 22.19
N ASN A 236 19.63 5.15 21.94
CA ASN A 236 19.64 6.16 22.98
C ASN A 236 18.31 6.20 23.75
N GLU A 237 17.19 6.18 23.04
CA GLU A 237 15.85 6.23 23.63
C GLU A 237 15.56 5.02 24.52
N LEU A 238 15.87 3.83 24.04
CA LEU A 238 15.70 2.59 24.78
C LEU A 238 16.82 2.34 25.82
N LYS A 239 17.73 3.32 26.01
CA LYS A 239 18.85 3.23 26.94
C LYS A 239 19.64 1.92 26.80
N THR A 240 19.83 1.46 25.57
CA THR A 240 20.54 0.22 25.28
C THR A 240 21.90 0.22 25.93
N PRO A 241 22.32 -0.85 26.69
CA PRO A 241 23.62 -0.94 27.28
C PRO A 241 24.78 -0.81 26.29
N VAL A 242 25.87 -0.20 26.66
CA VAL A 242 27.03 0.05 25.77
C VAL A 242 27.53 -1.24 25.10
N SER A 243 27.59 -2.35 25.85
CA SER A 243 28.00 -3.67 25.34
C SER A 243 27.04 -4.24 24.26
N ALA A 244 25.79 -3.77 24.22
CA ALA A 244 24.79 -4.23 23.30
C ALA A 244 24.49 -3.20 22.17
N ARG A 245 25.16 -2.04 22.16
CA ARG A 245 25.01 -1.03 21.10
C ARG A 245 25.82 -1.38 19.87
N ILE A 246 25.33 -0.98 18.71
CA ILE A 246 26.18 -0.81 17.54
C ILE A 246 26.94 0.50 17.78
N PRO A 247 28.28 0.48 17.89
CA PRO A 247 29.05 1.68 18.19
C PRO A 247 29.05 2.67 17.04
N ASP A 248 29.28 3.95 17.34
CA ASP A 248 29.17 5.05 16.38
C ASP A 248 30.14 4.90 15.18
N ASP A 249 31.33 4.38 15.42
CA ASP A 249 32.35 4.14 14.38
C ASP A 249 31.98 3.01 13.41
N ARG A 250 31.05 2.14 13.80
CA ARG A 250 30.43 1.14 12.91
C ARG A 250 29.17 1.65 12.25
N LEU A 251 28.36 2.47 12.95
CA LEU A 251 27.15 3.07 12.38
C LEU A 251 27.47 4.08 11.28
N PHE A 252 28.48 4.92 11.49
CA PHE A 252 28.82 6.01 10.59
C PHE A 252 30.18 5.80 9.95
N PRO A 253 30.34 6.06 8.63
CA PRO A 253 31.62 5.87 7.94
C PRO A 253 32.75 6.73 8.50
N ASN A 254 32.45 7.92 8.99
CA ASN A 254 33.37 8.87 9.61
C ASN A 254 32.62 10.00 10.32
N LYS A 255 33.32 10.83 11.10
CA LYS A 255 32.76 11.96 11.85
C LYS A 255 32.08 13.01 10.96
N LYS A 256 32.61 13.23 9.73
CA LYS A 256 32.02 14.19 8.78
C LYS A 256 30.65 13.71 8.29
N SER A 257 30.55 12.44 7.90
CA SER A 257 29.29 11.79 7.50
C SER A 257 28.30 11.72 8.67
N GLN A 258 28.76 11.38 9.88
CA GLN A 258 27.95 11.36 11.08
C GLN A 258 27.28 12.71 11.31
N LEU A 259 28.03 13.79 11.31
CA LEU A 259 27.48 15.14 11.49
C LEU A 259 26.47 15.51 10.38
N ALA A 260 26.82 15.25 9.12
CA ALA A 260 25.95 15.58 8.00
C ALA A 260 24.64 14.80 8.03
N TRP A 261 24.69 13.48 8.31
CA TRP A 261 23.50 12.64 8.36
C TRP A 261 22.61 12.97 9.56
N LEU A 262 23.16 13.20 10.73
CA LEU A 262 22.39 13.59 11.92
C LEU A 262 21.74 14.95 11.76
N LYS A 263 22.42 15.94 11.15
CA LYS A 263 21.83 17.26 10.84
C LYS A 263 20.68 17.14 9.85
N ASN A 264 20.86 16.37 8.76
CA ASN A 264 19.80 16.15 7.79
C ASN A 264 18.59 15.43 8.42
N TYR A 265 18.86 14.42 9.24
CA TYR A 265 17.84 13.67 9.97
C TYR A 265 17.06 14.59 10.95
N TRP A 266 17.76 15.40 11.73
CA TRP A 266 17.15 16.36 12.65
C TRP A 266 16.23 17.35 11.92
N ASN A 267 16.71 17.94 10.83
CA ASN A 267 15.98 18.98 10.12
C ASN A 267 14.75 18.48 9.33
N HIS A 268 14.75 17.22 8.89
CA HIS A 268 13.73 16.73 7.96
C HIS A 268 12.85 15.61 8.53
N ARG A 269 13.17 15.07 9.72
CA ARG A 269 12.47 13.91 10.29
C ARG A 269 11.93 14.15 11.71
N GLY A 270 12.21 15.28 12.33
CA GLY A 270 12.09 15.59 13.76
C GLY A 270 10.75 15.30 14.43
N GLU A 271 9.63 15.36 13.69
CA GLU A 271 8.30 15.17 14.28
C GLU A 271 7.80 13.70 14.19
N GLU A 272 8.38 12.90 13.33
CA GLU A 272 7.83 11.57 13.01
C GLU A 272 8.71 10.41 13.50
N TYR A 273 9.99 10.67 13.81
CA TYR A 273 10.98 9.64 14.10
C TYR A 273 11.64 9.85 15.46
N PRO A 274 12.21 8.80 16.10
CA PRO A 274 12.93 8.94 17.36
C PRO A 274 14.10 9.91 17.20
N MET A 275 14.25 10.85 18.16
CA MET A 275 15.26 11.93 18.13
C MET A 275 16.19 11.93 19.32
N THR A 276 16.05 10.97 20.24
CA THR A 276 16.81 10.93 21.48
C THR A 276 18.32 10.87 21.24
N GLY A 277 19.04 11.84 21.80
CA GLY A 277 20.49 11.97 21.69
C GLY A 277 21.02 12.59 20.40
N VAL A 278 20.16 12.79 19.36
CA VAL A 278 20.60 13.32 18.06
C VAL A 278 21.14 14.72 18.18
N ARG A 279 20.43 15.66 18.85
CA ARG A 279 20.87 17.06 19.01
C ARG A 279 22.16 17.15 19.83
N ALA A 280 22.22 16.49 20.95
CA ALA A 280 23.42 16.47 21.80
C ALA A 280 24.67 15.96 21.05
N LYS A 281 24.48 14.94 20.18
CA LYS A 281 25.57 14.42 19.35
C LYS A 281 26.02 15.41 18.27
N ILE A 282 25.08 16.12 17.66
CA ILE A 282 25.40 17.21 16.69
C ILE A 282 26.26 18.25 17.37
N ASP A 283 25.83 18.76 18.52
CA ASP A 283 26.53 19.83 19.26
C ASP A 283 27.94 19.41 19.67
N ALA A 284 28.12 18.17 20.16
CA ALA A 284 29.43 17.62 20.50
C ALA A 284 30.38 17.50 19.29
N LEU A 285 29.84 17.11 18.13
CA LEU A 285 30.63 17.00 16.89
C LEU A 285 31.03 18.38 16.33
N GLU A 286 30.20 19.39 16.49
CA GLU A 286 30.49 20.77 16.09
C GLU A 286 31.60 21.37 16.97
N GLN A 287 31.51 21.22 18.29
CA GLN A 287 32.54 21.66 19.22
C GLN A 287 33.91 21.02 18.94
N SER A 288 33.93 19.71 18.64
CA SER A 288 35.18 18.99 18.32
C SER A 288 35.84 19.41 17.00
N ARG A 289 35.17 20.20 16.18
CA ARG A 289 35.70 20.77 14.91
C ARG A 289 36.28 22.17 15.09
N SER A 290 35.91 22.86 16.14
CA SER A 290 36.32 24.24 16.42
C SER A 290 37.64 24.28 17.20
N HIS A 291 38.12 23.12 17.60
CA HIS A 291 39.44 22.86 18.18
C HIS A 291 40.32 22.06 17.21
#